data_f3479e8f7b90749db6384c92b7a809c2
#
_entry.id   f3479e8f7b90749db6384c92b7a809c2
#
_cell.length_a   1.000
_cell.length_b   1.000
_cell.length_c   1.000
_cell.angle_alpha   90.00
_cell.angle_beta   90.00
_cell.angle_gamma   90.00
#
_symmetry.space_group_name_H-M   'P 1'
#
loop_
_entity.id
_entity.type
_entity.pdbx_description
1 polymer ?
#
loop_
_entity_poly.entity_id
_entity_poly.type
_entity_poly.pdbx_seq_one_letter_code
_entity_poly.pdbx_strand_id
1 'polypeptide(L)'
;MKTTISYKTTNILIEKLKKQENIEVISNKGFFKKLFNNKKYADVYFHSGSLDEKSIKNIKNSKITIVNSFSIKNKILEELKISSERIEVIYPSININIENEDTIKIDFYKKFNIDFDTKLIFFTAKNFKTSGIKEFLDICSNLNYSNFKIIIAGDKRQIGSLQFSLPKYKKLEEKIILIDDYKNFDELFLVSDIFLLPTHNKSFATNILKAMFCKCVVFLSIKNDAKEVIDVFASMSSPTDVTIAFKIDAILLDEKELENIKEQNNKLAKECSIENNLKRFNEEISNI
;
A
#
# COMPACT_ATOMS: atom_id res chain seq x y z
N MET A 1 21.85 25.71 5.94
CA MET A 1 21.71 25.57 4.47
C MET A 1 20.40 24.84 4.21
N LYS A 2 19.57 25.20 3.21
CA LYS A 2 18.33 24.47 2.91
C LYS A 2 18.66 23.25 2.06
N THR A 3 18.11 22.10 2.42
CA THR A 3 18.19 20.89 1.59
C THR A 3 17.17 20.97 0.45
N THR A 4 17.63 20.77 -0.77
CA THR A 4 16.74 20.80 -1.92
C THR A 4 16.22 19.41 -2.27
N ILE A 5 14.90 19.29 -2.50
CA ILE A 5 14.26 18.03 -2.90
C ILE A 5 13.59 18.15 -4.26
N SER A 6 13.56 17.07 -5.01
CA SER A 6 12.73 16.92 -6.21
C SER A 6 12.09 15.52 -6.25
N TYR A 7 10.99 15.36 -6.98
CA TYR A 7 10.24 14.11 -7.01
C TYR A 7 9.54 13.90 -8.35
N LYS A 8 9.29 12.64 -8.68
CA LYS A 8 8.52 12.25 -9.87
C LYS A 8 7.01 12.26 -9.58
N THR A 9 6.62 11.69 -8.44
CA THR A 9 5.24 11.70 -7.94
C THR A 9 5.25 12.10 -6.46
N THR A 10 4.22 12.79 -6.04
CA THR A 10 4.07 13.18 -4.63
C THR A 10 3.55 12.01 -3.78
N ASN A 11 3.86 12.04 -2.48
CA ASN A 11 3.34 11.13 -1.47
C ASN A 11 3.23 11.88 -0.13
N ILE A 12 2.71 11.21 0.91
CA ILE A 12 2.50 11.83 2.23
C ILE A 12 3.81 12.38 2.83
N LEU A 13 4.92 11.65 2.72
CA LEU A 13 6.22 12.08 3.22
C LEU A 13 6.65 13.39 2.54
N ILE A 14 6.60 13.44 1.22
CA ILE A 14 6.94 14.65 0.45
C ILE A 14 6.05 15.83 0.84
N GLU A 15 4.74 15.61 1.03
CA GLU A 15 3.83 16.69 1.44
C GLU A 15 4.14 17.22 2.85
N LYS A 16 4.62 16.38 3.77
CA LYS A 16 5.09 16.82 5.08
C LYS A 16 6.43 17.56 4.99
N LEU A 17 7.37 17.05 4.18
CA LEU A 17 8.68 17.70 3.97
C LEU A 17 8.54 19.10 3.37
N LYS A 18 7.63 19.31 2.43
CA LYS A 18 7.37 20.66 1.84
C LYS A 18 6.99 21.73 2.86
N LYS A 19 6.50 21.32 4.03
CA LYS A 19 6.09 22.25 5.10
C LYS A 19 7.23 22.59 6.06
N GLN A 20 8.40 21.98 5.91
CA GLN A 20 9.56 22.25 6.76
C GLN A 20 10.36 23.43 6.22
N GLU A 21 10.78 24.35 7.09
CA GLU A 21 11.51 25.56 6.72
C GLU A 21 12.89 25.30 6.11
N ASN A 22 13.51 24.17 6.47
CA ASN A 22 14.82 23.74 6.00
C ASN A 22 14.78 22.98 4.66
N ILE A 23 13.60 22.75 4.09
CA ILE A 23 13.41 22.03 2.82
C ILE A 23 12.96 23.01 1.72
N GLU A 24 13.59 22.88 0.56
CA GLU A 24 13.22 23.61 -0.65
C GLU A 24 12.92 22.66 -1.81
N VAL A 25 11.79 22.86 -2.50
CA VAL A 25 11.39 22.03 -3.62
C VAL A 25 11.89 22.61 -4.94
N ILE A 26 12.71 21.85 -5.66
CA ILE A 26 13.09 22.20 -7.03
C ILE A 26 12.02 21.63 -7.98
N SER A 27 11.19 22.52 -8.52
CA SER A 27 10.21 22.17 -9.55
C SER A 27 10.78 22.37 -10.95
N ASN A 28 10.76 21.31 -11.77
CA ASN A 28 11.11 21.42 -13.19
C ASN A 28 9.99 22.08 -14.06
N LYS A 29 8.93 22.59 -13.44
CA LYS A 29 7.82 23.26 -14.11
C LYS A 29 7.83 24.75 -13.76
N GLY A 30 8.36 25.59 -14.65
CA GLY A 30 8.22 27.03 -14.54
C GLY A 30 9.36 27.77 -15.22
N PHE A 31 9.04 28.46 -16.34
CA PHE A 31 9.97 29.29 -17.11
C PHE A 31 10.57 30.47 -16.30
N PHE A 32 9.85 30.91 -15.25
CA PHE A 32 10.24 32.08 -14.44
C PHE A 32 11.16 31.79 -13.24
N LYS A 33 11.33 30.52 -12.80
CA LYS A 33 12.22 30.18 -11.66
C LYS A 33 13.69 29.96 -12.05
N LYS A 34 14.05 29.98 -13.32
CA LYS A 34 15.45 29.90 -13.78
C LYS A 34 16.31 31.07 -13.33
N LEU A 35 15.71 32.15 -12.87
CA LEU A 35 16.42 33.37 -12.51
C LEU A 35 16.96 33.43 -11.07
N PHE A 36 16.50 32.55 -10.17
CA PHE A 36 16.82 32.65 -8.73
C PHE A 36 17.47 31.41 -8.08
N ASN A 37 17.63 30.31 -8.81
CA ASN A 37 18.25 29.10 -8.22
C ASN A 37 19.21 28.45 -9.21
N ASN A 38 20.52 28.59 -8.95
CA ASN A 38 21.60 28.05 -9.79
C ASN A 38 21.69 26.51 -9.78
N LYS A 39 20.97 25.79 -8.89
CA LYS A 39 21.00 24.34 -8.82
C LYS A 39 20.08 23.73 -9.88
N LYS A 40 20.67 23.03 -10.84
CA LYS A 40 19.96 22.31 -11.90
C LYS A 40 19.29 21.02 -11.38
N TYR A 41 19.86 20.38 -10.37
CA TYR A 41 19.39 19.14 -9.76
C TYR A 41 19.28 19.32 -8.24
N ALA A 42 18.34 18.60 -7.62
CA ALA A 42 18.13 18.62 -6.18
C ALA A 42 19.20 17.81 -5.43
N ASP A 43 19.44 18.13 -4.18
CA ASP A 43 20.29 17.31 -3.30
C ASP A 43 19.68 15.92 -3.12
N VAL A 44 18.36 15.84 -2.93
CA VAL A 44 17.61 14.58 -2.78
C VAL A 44 16.54 14.43 -3.87
N TYR A 45 16.57 13.30 -4.57
CA TYR A 45 15.57 12.96 -5.57
C TYR A 45 14.70 11.79 -5.12
N PHE A 46 13.39 11.99 -5.03
CA PHE A 46 12.44 10.91 -4.77
C PHE A 46 12.02 10.27 -6.09
N HIS A 47 12.47 9.04 -6.31
CA HIS A 47 12.14 8.28 -7.51
C HIS A 47 10.99 7.31 -7.27
N SER A 48 10.11 7.20 -8.28
CA SER A 48 9.02 6.23 -8.33
C SER A 48 8.70 5.84 -9.77
N GLY A 49 8.28 4.59 -9.96
CA GLY A 49 7.86 4.07 -11.27
C GLY A 49 9.02 3.75 -12.22
N SER A 50 8.86 4.02 -13.52
CA SER A 50 9.82 3.67 -14.57
C SER A 50 11.07 4.54 -14.56
N LEU A 51 12.21 3.97 -14.96
CA LEU A 51 13.48 4.66 -15.21
C LEU A 51 13.47 5.27 -16.61
N ASP A 52 12.81 6.44 -16.76
CA ASP A 52 12.90 7.24 -17.98
C ASP A 52 14.15 8.13 -17.97
N GLU A 53 14.50 8.72 -19.12
CA GLU A 53 15.69 9.56 -19.25
C GLU A 53 15.76 10.69 -18.23
N LYS A 54 14.62 11.30 -17.87
CA LYS A 54 14.56 12.37 -16.89
C LYS A 54 14.85 11.83 -15.48
N SER A 55 14.31 10.68 -15.13
CA SER A 55 14.59 10.00 -13.86
C SER A 55 16.07 9.64 -13.76
N ILE A 56 16.65 9.07 -14.82
CA ILE A 56 18.07 8.72 -14.88
C ILE A 56 18.96 9.96 -14.67
N LYS A 57 18.64 11.08 -15.31
CA LYS A 57 19.38 12.33 -15.13
C LYS A 57 19.30 12.83 -13.68
N ASN A 58 18.12 12.78 -13.04
CA ASN A 58 17.97 13.18 -11.64
C ASN A 58 18.77 12.25 -10.72
N ILE A 59 18.63 10.92 -10.86
CA ILE A 59 19.35 9.93 -10.06
C ILE A 59 20.87 10.13 -10.15
N LYS A 60 21.41 10.33 -11.35
CA LYS A 60 22.85 10.52 -11.55
C LYS A 60 23.40 11.81 -10.94
N ASN A 61 22.60 12.85 -10.84
CA ASN A 61 23.05 14.19 -10.45
C ASN A 61 22.59 14.62 -9.04
N SER A 62 21.68 13.90 -8.38
CA SER A 62 21.36 14.13 -6.98
C SER A 62 22.40 13.49 -6.08
N LYS A 63 22.59 14.02 -4.87
CA LYS A 63 23.49 13.43 -3.87
C LYS A 63 22.93 12.11 -3.40
N ILE A 64 21.63 12.08 -3.01
CA ILE A 64 20.88 10.87 -2.62
C ILE A 64 19.62 10.74 -3.46
N THR A 65 19.29 9.49 -3.80
CA THR A 65 18.00 9.11 -4.39
C THR A 65 17.23 8.26 -3.39
N ILE A 66 16.01 8.67 -3.06
CA ILE A 66 15.10 7.90 -2.22
C ILE A 66 14.13 7.11 -3.10
N VAL A 67 14.01 5.83 -2.83
CA VAL A 67 13.09 4.89 -3.49
C VAL A 67 12.19 4.22 -2.46
N ASN A 68 11.08 3.62 -2.90
CA ASN A 68 10.09 3.03 -2.02
C ASN A 68 10.16 1.51 -1.89
N SER A 69 11.24 0.87 -2.43
CA SER A 69 11.44 -0.58 -2.30
C SER A 69 12.89 -0.96 -2.65
N PHE A 70 13.39 -2.05 -2.08
CA PHE A 70 14.65 -2.65 -2.49
C PHE A 70 14.63 -3.16 -3.92
N SER A 71 13.47 -3.61 -4.40
CA SER A 71 13.26 -4.00 -5.81
C SER A 71 13.63 -2.86 -6.76
N ILE A 72 13.19 -1.63 -6.47
CA ILE A 72 13.56 -0.45 -7.27
C ILE A 72 15.03 -0.08 -7.06
N LYS A 73 15.55 -0.12 -5.83
CA LYS A 73 16.98 0.11 -5.55
C LYS A 73 17.86 -0.81 -6.39
N ASN A 74 17.62 -2.12 -6.34
CA ASN A 74 18.39 -3.10 -7.08
C ASN A 74 18.33 -2.87 -8.60
N LYS A 75 17.14 -2.60 -9.12
CA LYS A 75 16.96 -2.26 -10.54
C LYS A 75 17.80 -1.03 -10.96
N ILE A 76 17.81 0.02 -10.14
CA ILE A 76 18.62 1.22 -10.43
C ILE A 76 20.12 0.89 -10.43
N LEU A 77 20.59 0.10 -9.45
CA LEU A 77 21.98 -0.30 -9.35
C LEU A 77 22.42 -1.13 -10.56
N GLU A 78 21.60 -2.07 -10.99
CA GLU A 78 21.85 -2.90 -12.17
C GLU A 78 21.94 -2.07 -13.46
N GLU A 79 21.00 -1.14 -13.67
CA GLU A 79 20.92 -0.36 -14.91
C GLU A 79 21.90 0.81 -14.97
N LEU A 80 22.19 1.47 -13.84
CA LEU A 80 22.94 2.73 -13.86
C LEU A 80 24.38 2.65 -13.35
N LYS A 81 24.77 1.53 -12.73
CA LYS A 81 26.14 1.30 -12.19
C LYS A 81 26.63 2.45 -11.28
N ILE A 82 25.78 2.92 -10.38
CA ILE A 82 26.08 3.95 -9.37
C ILE A 82 26.32 3.32 -8.01
N SER A 83 26.95 4.05 -7.08
CA SER A 83 27.18 3.57 -5.71
C SER A 83 25.86 3.29 -4.99
N SER A 84 25.79 2.16 -4.27
CA SER A 84 24.64 1.77 -3.46
C SER A 84 24.33 2.76 -2.34
N GLU A 85 25.36 3.44 -1.81
CA GLU A 85 25.24 4.46 -0.76
C GLU A 85 24.45 5.71 -1.20
N ARG A 86 24.29 5.89 -2.50
CA ARG A 86 23.53 7.00 -3.06
C ARG A 86 22.05 6.70 -3.23
N ILE A 87 21.60 5.51 -2.86
CA ILE A 87 20.20 5.09 -2.99
C ILE A 87 19.69 4.57 -1.66
N GLU A 88 18.76 5.31 -1.08
CA GLU A 88 18.12 4.95 0.18
C GLU A 88 16.70 4.43 -0.03
N VAL A 89 16.31 3.42 0.77
CA VAL A 89 14.97 2.86 0.73
C VAL A 89 14.17 3.40 1.91
N ILE A 90 13.16 4.21 1.60
CA ILE A 90 12.15 4.62 2.56
C ILE A 90 10.80 4.12 2.03
N TYR A 91 10.24 3.10 2.68
CA TYR A 91 8.92 2.56 2.32
C TYR A 91 7.83 3.63 2.39
N PRO A 92 6.72 3.48 1.65
CA PRO A 92 5.63 4.46 1.69
C PRO A 92 5.15 4.71 3.11
N SER A 93 4.97 5.98 3.45
CA SER A 93 4.48 6.37 4.77
C SER A 93 2.99 6.13 4.90
N ILE A 94 2.57 5.71 6.08
CA ILE A 94 1.18 5.71 6.52
C ILE A 94 0.93 6.84 7.52
N ASN A 95 -0.27 7.40 7.45
CA ASN A 95 -0.76 8.41 8.39
C ASN A 95 -2.24 8.10 8.64
N ILE A 96 -2.49 7.09 9.46
CA ILE A 96 -3.82 6.67 9.86
C ILE A 96 -4.03 7.12 11.29
N ASN A 97 -5.06 7.93 11.48
CA ASN A 97 -5.56 8.31 12.80
C ASN A 97 -7.01 7.85 12.89
N ILE A 98 -7.25 6.80 13.66
CA ILE A 98 -8.58 6.26 13.92
C ILE A 98 -8.82 6.37 15.42
N GLU A 99 -9.87 7.10 15.78
CA GLU A 99 -10.36 7.22 17.15
C GLU A 99 -11.61 6.34 17.32
N ASN A 100 -11.81 5.79 18.52
CA ASN A 100 -13.01 4.99 18.84
C ASN A 100 -13.18 3.73 17.97
N GLU A 101 -12.12 2.93 17.82
CA GLU A 101 -12.07 1.72 17.00
C GLU A 101 -13.25 0.77 17.25
N ASP A 102 -13.61 0.53 18.51
CA ASP A 102 -14.71 -0.36 18.89
C ASP A 102 -16.07 0.18 18.41
N THR A 103 -16.27 1.49 18.50
CA THR A 103 -17.51 2.12 18.03
C THR A 103 -17.65 1.97 16.51
N ILE A 104 -16.57 2.19 15.77
CA ILE A 104 -16.54 2.03 14.30
C ILE A 104 -16.91 0.59 13.91
N LYS A 105 -16.33 -0.41 14.59
CA LYS A 105 -16.65 -1.82 14.35
C LYS A 105 -18.12 -2.13 14.64
N ILE A 106 -18.61 -1.73 15.79
CA ILE A 106 -20.01 -1.94 16.19
C ILE A 106 -20.98 -1.30 15.19
N ASP A 107 -20.71 -0.06 14.80
CA ASP A 107 -21.59 0.67 13.86
C ASP A 107 -21.56 0.06 12.46
N PHE A 108 -20.38 -0.41 12.00
CA PHE A 108 -20.25 -1.11 10.72
C PHE A 108 -21.04 -2.42 10.72
N TYR A 109 -20.89 -3.26 11.75
CA TYR A 109 -21.57 -4.53 11.87
C TYR A 109 -23.10 -4.35 11.94
N LYS A 110 -23.57 -3.36 12.72
CA LYS A 110 -25.00 -3.00 12.76
C LYS A 110 -25.50 -2.50 11.41
N LYS A 111 -24.77 -1.60 10.75
CA LYS A 111 -25.17 -1.00 9.46
C LYS A 111 -25.40 -2.05 8.37
N PHE A 112 -24.54 -3.07 8.33
CA PHE A 112 -24.58 -4.11 7.29
C PHE A 112 -25.26 -5.40 7.77
N ASN A 113 -25.86 -5.40 8.98
CA ASN A 113 -26.50 -6.57 9.59
C ASN A 113 -25.60 -7.81 9.58
N ILE A 114 -24.41 -7.66 10.19
CA ILE A 114 -23.36 -8.69 10.25
C ILE A 114 -23.26 -9.19 11.70
N ASP A 115 -23.19 -10.50 11.91
CA ASP A 115 -22.93 -11.09 13.21
C ASP A 115 -21.48 -10.86 13.62
N PHE A 116 -21.23 -10.59 14.91
CA PHE A 116 -19.88 -10.21 15.40
C PHE A 116 -18.80 -11.30 15.27
N ASP A 117 -19.20 -12.55 15.10
CA ASP A 117 -18.31 -13.68 14.84
C ASP A 117 -17.99 -13.89 13.36
N THR A 118 -18.64 -13.13 12.46
CA THR A 118 -18.40 -13.18 11.02
C THR A 118 -17.05 -12.56 10.67
N LYS A 119 -16.20 -13.29 9.98
CA LYS A 119 -14.91 -12.77 9.49
C LYS A 119 -15.07 -11.94 8.23
N LEU A 120 -14.33 -10.83 8.14
CA LEU A 120 -14.43 -9.90 7.02
C LEU A 120 -13.15 -9.93 6.18
N ILE A 121 -13.31 -10.21 4.88
CA ILE A 121 -12.23 -10.20 3.88
C ILE A 121 -12.39 -8.99 2.99
N PHE A 122 -11.38 -8.12 2.93
CA PHE A 122 -11.46 -6.83 2.25
C PHE A 122 -10.62 -6.77 0.99
N PHE A 123 -11.17 -6.13 -0.03
CA PHE A 123 -10.48 -5.74 -1.26
C PHE A 123 -10.77 -4.29 -1.60
N THR A 124 -9.74 -3.53 -1.88
CA THR A 124 -9.83 -2.19 -2.49
C THR A 124 -8.60 -1.89 -3.33
N ALA A 125 -8.79 -1.19 -4.44
CA ALA A 125 -7.69 -0.76 -5.29
C ALA A 125 -8.10 0.40 -6.20
N LYS A 126 -7.10 1.17 -6.65
CA LYS A 126 -7.31 2.27 -7.61
C LYS A 126 -7.84 1.78 -8.97
N ASN A 127 -7.50 0.57 -9.38
CA ASN A 127 -7.98 -0.08 -10.59
C ASN A 127 -8.24 -1.55 -10.30
N PHE A 128 -9.50 -1.95 -10.25
CA PHE A 128 -9.92 -3.30 -9.90
C PHE A 128 -9.36 -4.36 -10.84
N LYS A 129 -9.41 -4.11 -12.16
CA LYS A 129 -8.98 -5.08 -13.18
C LYS A 129 -7.50 -5.43 -13.03
N THR A 130 -6.62 -4.44 -12.94
CA THR A 130 -5.18 -4.68 -12.81
C THR A 130 -4.75 -5.08 -11.40
N SER A 131 -5.62 -4.89 -10.42
CA SER A 131 -5.37 -5.28 -9.02
C SER A 131 -6.00 -6.62 -8.64
N GLY A 132 -6.56 -7.36 -9.61
CA GLY A 132 -6.94 -8.75 -9.43
C GLY A 132 -8.32 -8.97 -8.81
N ILE A 133 -9.30 -8.13 -9.10
CA ILE A 133 -10.67 -8.31 -8.57
C ILE A 133 -11.30 -9.66 -8.98
N LYS A 134 -10.99 -10.14 -10.18
CA LYS A 134 -11.46 -11.46 -10.62
C LYS A 134 -10.83 -12.55 -9.79
N GLU A 135 -9.53 -12.51 -9.63
CA GLU A 135 -8.74 -13.46 -8.83
C GLU A 135 -9.16 -13.43 -7.36
N PHE A 136 -9.45 -12.24 -6.81
CA PHE A 136 -10.04 -12.09 -5.48
C PHE A 136 -11.35 -12.85 -5.32
N LEU A 137 -12.29 -12.67 -6.25
CA LEU A 137 -13.58 -13.37 -6.23
C LEU A 137 -13.41 -14.88 -6.45
N ASP A 138 -12.51 -15.29 -7.33
CA ASP A 138 -12.21 -16.70 -7.56
C ASP A 138 -11.64 -17.36 -6.29
N ILE A 139 -10.71 -16.71 -5.57
CA ILE A 139 -10.17 -17.19 -4.30
C ILE A 139 -11.27 -17.29 -3.25
N CYS A 140 -12.05 -16.22 -3.04
CA CYS A 140 -13.13 -16.21 -2.05
C CYS A 140 -14.21 -17.26 -2.33
N SER A 141 -14.49 -17.57 -3.61
CA SER A 141 -15.45 -18.62 -4.01
C SER A 141 -14.97 -20.04 -3.68
N ASN A 142 -13.68 -20.22 -3.43
CA ASN A 142 -13.06 -21.51 -3.13
C ASN A 142 -12.74 -21.69 -1.63
N LEU A 143 -13.15 -20.74 -0.77
CA LEU A 143 -13.02 -20.90 0.68
C LEU A 143 -13.99 -21.98 1.19
N ASN A 144 -13.51 -22.81 2.09
CA ASN A 144 -14.31 -23.79 2.83
C ASN A 144 -14.85 -23.21 4.15
N TYR A 145 -14.14 -22.24 4.74
CA TYR A 145 -14.65 -21.49 5.90
C TYR A 145 -15.97 -20.80 5.52
N SER A 146 -17.03 -21.01 6.28
CA SER A 146 -18.39 -20.60 5.86
C SER A 146 -18.83 -19.25 6.43
N ASN A 147 -18.36 -18.89 7.66
CA ASN A 147 -18.82 -17.69 8.37
C ASN A 147 -17.99 -16.46 8.02
N PHE A 148 -18.04 -16.05 6.75
CA PHE A 148 -17.36 -14.83 6.30
C PHE A 148 -18.23 -13.98 5.37
N LYS A 149 -17.93 -12.68 5.32
CA LYS A 149 -18.37 -11.76 4.26
C LYS A 149 -17.18 -11.10 3.60
N ILE A 150 -17.37 -10.62 2.39
CA ILE A 150 -16.35 -9.88 1.64
C ILE A 150 -16.79 -8.44 1.44
N ILE A 151 -15.87 -7.52 1.71
CA ILE A 151 -16.05 -6.11 1.45
C ILE A 151 -15.28 -5.76 0.18
N ILE A 152 -15.93 -5.15 -0.79
CA ILE A 152 -15.30 -4.60 -1.99
C ILE A 152 -15.63 -3.13 -2.05
N ALA A 153 -14.60 -2.28 -1.88
CA ALA A 153 -14.78 -0.84 -1.87
C ALA A 153 -13.96 -0.15 -2.96
N GLY A 154 -14.60 0.79 -3.67
CA GLY A 154 -13.98 1.54 -4.75
C GLY A 154 -14.86 2.71 -5.22
N ASP A 155 -14.43 3.37 -6.30
CA ASP A 155 -15.30 4.40 -6.89
C ASP A 155 -16.57 3.79 -7.53
N LYS A 156 -17.60 4.63 -7.64
CA LYS A 156 -18.93 4.25 -8.15
C LYS A 156 -18.87 3.56 -9.52
N ARG A 157 -17.93 3.97 -10.40
CA ARG A 157 -17.78 3.40 -11.74
C ARG A 157 -17.25 1.97 -11.69
N GLN A 158 -16.26 1.71 -10.83
CA GLN A 158 -15.69 0.38 -10.66
C GLN A 158 -16.67 -0.58 -10.02
N ILE A 159 -17.39 -0.12 -8.98
CA ILE A 159 -18.44 -0.91 -8.30
C ILE A 159 -19.58 -1.23 -9.29
N GLY A 160 -20.08 -0.23 -10.02
CA GLY A 160 -21.12 -0.45 -11.03
C GLY A 160 -20.69 -1.45 -12.12
N SER A 161 -19.44 -1.37 -12.61
CA SER A 161 -18.92 -2.34 -13.58
C SER A 161 -18.81 -3.75 -12.99
N LEU A 162 -18.45 -3.86 -11.71
CA LEU A 162 -18.31 -5.14 -11.02
C LEU A 162 -19.65 -5.86 -10.86
N GLN A 163 -20.74 -5.13 -10.56
CA GLN A 163 -22.08 -5.68 -10.37
C GLN A 163 -22.53 -6.56 -11.54
N PHE A 164 -22.17 -6.23 -12.77
CA PHE A 164 -22.50 -7.05 -13.97
C PHE A 164 -21.78 -8.40 -13.99
N SER A 165 -20.69 -8.55 -13.27
CA SER A 165 -19.92 -9.81 -13.24
C SER A 165 -20.26 -10.70 -12.05
N LEU A 166 -20.90 -10.18 -10.99
CA LEU A 166 -21.20 -10.91 -9.76
C LEU A 166 -22.15 -12.12 -9.94
N PRO A 167 -23.14 -12.13 -10.86
CA PRO A 167 -24.04 -13.28 -11.01
C PRO A 167 -23.35 -14.61 -11.32
N LYS A 168 -22.09 -14.58 -11.80
CA LYS A 168 -21.29 -15.82 -11.99
C LYS A 168 -20.84 -16.44 -10.67
N TYR A 169 -20.76 -15.65 -9.58
CA TYR A 169 -20.23 -16.05 -8.27
C TYR A 169 -21.34 -16.40 -7.30
N LYS A 170 -22.20 -17.35 -7.67
CA LYS A 170 -23.38 -17.78 -6.90
C LYS A 170 -23.06 -18.11 -5.44
N LYS A 171 -21.89 -18.71 -5.16
CA LYS A 171 -21.47 -19.03 -3.79
C LYS A 171 -21.24 -17.80 -2.91
N LEU A 172 -21.05 -16.62 -3.53
CA LEU A 172 -20.76 -15.38 -2.83
C LEU A 172 -21.96 -14.42 -2.80
N GLU A 173 -23.13 -14.78 -3.36
CA GLU A 173 -24.26 -13.88 -3.58
C GLU A 173 -24.69 -13.15 -2.29
N GLU A 174 -24.79 -13.87 -1.17
CA GLU A 174 -25.18 -13.30 0.14
C GLU A 174 -23.99 -12.82 0.98
N LYS A 175 -22.77 -12.99 0.48
CA LYS A 175 -21.53 -12.68 1.22
C LYS A 175 -20.91 -11.35 0.82
N ILE A 176 -21.37 -10.71 -0.27
CA ILE A 176 -20.73 -9.54 -0.86
C ILE A 176 -21.33 -8.25 -0.31
N ILE A 177 -20.48 -7.37 0.20
CA ILE A 177 -20.79 -6.00 0.58
C ILE A 177 -20.04 -5.07 -0.39
N LEU A 178 -20.80 -4.36 -1.24
CA LEU A 178 -20.26 -3.38 -2.17
C LEU A 178 -20.35 -1.98 -1.58
N ILE A 179 -19.24 -1.24 -1.61
CA ILE A 179 -19.16 0.10 -1.05
C ILE A 179 -18.55 1.05 -2.09
N ASP A 180 -19.32 2.02 -2.56
CA ASP A 180 -18.87 3.02 -3.54
C ASP A 180 -18.77 4.44 -2.96
N ASP A 181 -19.35 4.65 -1.77
CA ASP A 181 -19.29 5.91 -1.02
C ASP A 181 -19.15 5.61 0.47
N TYR A 182 -17.93 5.77 0.99
CA TYR A 182 -17.63 5.62 2.42
C TYR A 182 -16.80 6.81 2.90
N LYS A 183 -17.25 7.45 3.97
CA LYS A 183 -16.68 8.72 4.47
C LYS A 183 -15.18 8.61 4.77
N ASN A 184 -14.77 7.49 5.37
CA ASN A 184 -13.37 7.23 5.70
C ASN A 184 -12.97 5.81 5.30
N PHE A 185 -12.35 5.65 4.15
CA PHE A 185 -11.94 4.34 3.62
C PHE A 185 -10.96 3.59 4.53
N ASP A 186 -10.21 4.29 5.39
CA ASP A 186 -9.27 3.64 6.30
C ASP A 186 -9.99 2.84 7.40
N GLU A 187 -11.24 3.20 7.73
CA GLU A 187 -12.09 2.41 8.65
C GLU A 187 -12.45 1.03 8.10
N LEU A 188 -12.47 0.85 6.77
CA LEU A 188 -12.73 -0.46 6.15
C LEU A 188 -11.60 -1.45 6.38
N PHE A 189 -10.36 -0.98 6.51
CA PHE A 189 -9.26 -1.84 6.95
C PHE A 189 -9.42 -2.23 8.42
N LEU A 190 -9.86 -1.28 9.28
CA LEU A 190 -10.03 -1.51 10.72
C LEU A 190 -11.08 -2.60 11.02
N VAL A 191 -12.18 -2.62 10.28
CA VAL A 191 -13.25 -3.61 10.50
C VAL A 191 -12.95 -4.98 9.91
N SER A 192 -11.91 -5.10 9.08
CA SER A 192 -11.61 -6.32 8.33
C SER A 192 -10.56 -7.19 9.02
N ASP A 193 -10.73 -8.51 8.93
CA ASP A 193 -9.76 -9.48 9.44
C ASP A 193 -8.64 -9.75 8.43
N ILE A 194 -8.99 -9.81 7.15
CA ILE A 194 -8.07 -10.13 6.06
C ILE A 194 -8.15 -9.06 4.99
N PHE A 195 -6.99 -8.61 4.49
CA PHE A 195 -6.87 -7.83 3.28
C PHE A 195 -6.20 -8.66 2.19
N LEU A 196 -6.93 -8.97 1.12
CA LEU A 196 -6.46 -9.83 0.04
C LEU A 196 -6.28 -9.03 -1.25
N LEU A 197 -5.05 -8.98 -1.77
CA LEU A 197 -4.70 -8.21 -2.98
C LEU A 197 -3.94 -9.07 -4.01
N PRO A 198 -4.62 -9.85 -4.84
CA PRO A 198 -4.02 -10.67 -5.89
C PRO A 198 -3.65 -9.83 -7.12
N THR A 199 -2.80 -8.83 -6.93
CA THR A 199 -2.51 -7.80 -7.93
C THR A 199 -1.53 -8.26 -9.00
N HIS A 200 -1.73 -7.78 -10.23
CA HIS A 200 -0.78 -7.88 -11.34
C HIS A 200 0.23 -6.72 -11.36
N ASN A 201 0.01 -5.68 -10.56
CA ASN A 201 0.84 -4.49 -10.52
C ASN A 201 2.13 -4.74 -9.73
N LYS A 202 3.25 -4.25 -10.24
CA LYS A 202 4.56 -4.35 -9.57
C LYS A 202 4.76 -3.28 -8.49
N SER A 203 4.25 -2.06 -8.73
CA SER A 203 4.47 -0.94 -7.83
C SER A 203 3.95 -1.20 -6.42
N PHE A 204 4.71 -0.79 -5.43
CA PHE A 204 4.39 -0.95 -4.02
C PHE A 204 2.95 -0.53 -3.68
N ALA A 205 2.15 -1.46 -3.21
CA ALA A 205 0.75 -1.23 -2.83
C ALA A 205 0.68 -0.70 -1.38
N THR A 206 0.56 0.61 -1.21
CA THR A 206 0.49 1.26 0.11
C THR A 206 -0.68 0.75 0.97
N ASN A 207 -1.76 0.25 0.35
CA ASN A 207 -2.88 -0.36 1.07
C ASN A 207 -2.48 -1.58 1.90
N ILE A 208 -1.38 -2.28 1.56
CA ILE A 208 -0.82 -3.35 2.38
C ILE A 208 -0.39 -2.81 3.74
N LEU A 209 0.38 -1.72 3.77
CA LEU A 209 0.80 -1.10 5.03
C LEU A 209 -0.39 -0.57 5.84
N LYS A 210 -1.41 -0.03 5.18
CA LYS A 210 -2.64 0.42 5.85
C LYS A 210 -3.38 -0.75 6.50
N ALA A 211 -3.54 -1.84 5.76
CA ALA A 211 -4.18 -3.06 6.25
C ALA A 211 -3.42 -3.63 7.45
N MET A 212 -2.09 -3.75 7.34
CA MET A 212 -1.24 -4.21 8.44
C MET A 212 -1.34 -3.30 9.68
N PHE A 213 -1.34 -1.97 9.48
CA PHE A 213 -1.50 -1.01 10.57
C PHE A 213 -2.84 -1.17 11.29
N CYS A 214 -3.92 -1.43 10.55
CA CYS A 214 -5.25 -1.70 11.07
C CYS A 214 -5.46 -3.17 11.53
N LYS A 215 -4.37 -3.92 11.72
CA LYS A 215 -4.39 -5.31 12.20
C LYS A 215 -5.13 -6.27 11.26
N CYS A 216 -5.04 -6.10 9.96
CA CYS A 216 -5.45 -7.14 9.02
C CYS A 216 -4.33 -8.18 8.82
N VAL A 217 -4.70 -9.45 8.67
CA VAL A 217 -3.84 -10.41 7.97
C VAL A 217 -3.84 -10.04 6.49
N VAL A 218 -2.67 -9.96 5.87
CA VAL A 218 -2.55 -9.54 4.47
C VAL A 218 -2.14 -10.71 3.58
N PHE A 219 -2.71 -10.79 2.37
CA PHE A 219 -2.25 -11.70 1.32
C PHE A 219 -2.00 -10.91 0.05
N LEU A 220 -0.81 -11.09 -0.54
CA LEU A 220 -0.33 -10.28 -1.65
C LEU A 220 0.43 -11.11 -2.69
N SER A 221 0.23 -10.81 -3.98
CA SER A 221 1.05 -11.38 -5.05
C SER A 221 2.51 -10.95 -4.95
N ILE A 222 3.45 -11.90 -5.04
CA ILE A 222 4.92 -11.64 -5.03
C ILE A 222 5.39 -10.73 -6.17
N LYS A 223 4.57 -10.46 -7.16
CA LYS A 223 4.88 -9.49 -8.21
C LYS A 223 4.92 -8.05 -7.70
N ASN A 224 4.24 -7.77 -6.59
CA ASN A 224 4.17 -6.43 -6.01
C ASN A 224 5.35 -6.16 -5.08
N ASP A 225 5.92 -4.97 -5.15
CA ASP A 225 7.08 -4.59 -4.33
C ASP A 225 6.77 -4.56 -2.82
N ALA A 226 5.49 -4.43 -2.41
CA ALA A 226 5.11 -4.52 -1.00
C ALA A 226 5.30 -5.94 -0.38
N LYS A 227 5.67 -6.95 -1.19
CA LYS A 227 6.12 -8.26 -0.68
C LYS A 227 7.29 -8.16 0.31
N GLU A 228 8.06 -7.09 0.23
CA GLU A 228 9.23 -6.85 1.09
C GLU A 228 8.87 -6.62 2.56
N VAL A 229 7.61 -6.30 2.85
CA VAL A 229 7.12 -5.97 4.19
C VAL A 229 6.15 -7.01 4.75
N ILE A 230 5.88 -8.10 4.04
CA ILE A 230 4.98 -9.17 4.47
C ILE A 230 5.73 -10.48 4.69
N ASP A 231 5.14 -11.36 5.50
CA ASP A 231 5.65 -12.72 5.70
C ASP A 231 5.54 -13.57 4.42
N VAL A 232 6.43 -14.55 4.28
CA VAL A 232 6.44 -15.49 3.15
C VAL A 232 5.14 -16.29 3.07
N PHE A 233 4.55 -16.65 4.23
CA PHE A 233 3.25 -17.33 4.29
C PHE A 233 2.15 -16.52 3.60
N ALA A 234 2.16 -15.19 3.77
CA ALA A 234 1.21 -14.25 3.18
C ALA A 234 1.43 -14.02 1.66
N SER A 235 2.52 -14.56 1.12
CA SER A 235 2.87 -14.38 -0.28
C SER A 235 2.13 -15.35 -1.19
N MET A 236 1.59 -14.81 -2.29
CA MET A 236 0.99 -15.56 -3.41
C MET A 236 2.02 -15.69 -4.52
N SER A 237 2.31 -16.89 -4.99
CA SER A 237 3.25 -17.15 -6.09
C SER A 237 2.84 -16.46 -7.40
N SER A 238 1.54 -16.30 -7.61
CA SER A 238 0.93 -15.53 -8.70
C SER A 238 -0.42 -14.97 -8.26
N PRO A 239 -1.02 -14.01 -8.98
CA PRO A 239 -2.38 -13.56 -8.70
C PRO A 239 -3.44 -14.67 -8.73
N THR A 240 -3.17 -15.75 -9.49
CA THR A 240 -4.04 -16.93 -9.66
C THR A 240 -3.61 -18.12 -8.82
N ASP A 241 -2.86 -17.90 -7.73
CA ASP A 241 -2.39 -18.94 -6.83
C ASP A 241 -3.56 -19.62 -6.10
N VAL A 242 -3.88 -20.84 -6.50
CA VAL A 242 -5.01 -21.62 -5.94
C VAL A 242 -4.78 -22.04 -4.49
N THR A 243 -3.54 -22.05 -4.01
CA THR A 243 -3.21 -22.46 -2.64
C THR A 243 -3.62 -21.44 -1.59
N ILE A 244 -3.87 -20.19 -2.00
CA ILE A 244 -4.22 -19.11 -1.08
C ILE A 244 -5.54 -19.35 -0.37
N ALA A 245 -6.53 -19.93 -1.02
CA ALA A 245 -7.79 -20.26 -0.37
C ALA A 245 -7.56 -21.17 0.86
N PHE A 246 -6.69 -22.18 0.74
CA PHE A 246 -6.35 -23.06 1.87
C PHE A 246 -5.59 -22.32 2.97
N LYS A 247 -4.70 -21.38 2.63
CA LYS A 247 -4.00 -20.57 3.63
C LYS A 247 -4.96 -19.65 4.39
N ILE A 248 -5.91 -19.05 3.69
CA ILE A 248 -6.97 -18.22 4.29
C ILE A 248 -7.85 -19.07 5.20
N ASP A 249 -8.31 -20.24 4.74
CA ASP A 249 -9.10 -21.17 5.55
C ASP A 249 -8.35 -21.56 6.83
N ALA A 250 -7.07 -21.91 6.73
CA ALA A 250 -6.24 -22.29 7.87
C ALA A 250 -6.17 -21.17 8.94
N ILE A 251 -5.95 -19.92 8.51
CA ILE A 251 -5.89 -18.76 9.42
C ILE A 251 -7.26 -18.44 10.03
N LEU A 252 -8.34 -18.55 9.25
CA LEU A 252 -9.69 -18.27 9.77
C LEU A 252 -10.17 -19.33 10.76
N LEU A 253 -9.62 -20.54 10.71
CA LEU A 253 -9.91 -21.63 11.65
C LEU A 253 -9.07 -21.58 12.94
N ASP A 254 -7.94 -20.85 12.93
CA ASP A 254 -7.04 -20.68 14.08
C ASP A 254 -7.08 -19.23 14.58
N GLU A 255 -8.01 -18.96 15.50
CA GLU A 255 -8.20 -17.62 16.08
C GLU A 255 -6.92 -17.10 16.77
N LYS A 256 -6.15 -17.98 17.41
CA LYS A 256 -4.93 -17.59 18.10
C LYS A 256 -3.86 -17.16 17.11
N GLU A 257 -3.69 -17.90 16.02
CA GLU A 257 -2.71 -17.55 14.98
C GLU A 257 -3.17 -16.33 14.20
N LEU A 258 -4.47 -16.18 13.93
CA LEU A 258 -5.06 -14.99 13.33
C LEU A 258 -4.67 -13.72 14.12
N GLU A 259 -4.90 -13.71 15.44
CA GLU A 259 -4.58 -12.56 16.28
C GLU A 259 -3.05 -12.34 16.42
N ASN A 260 -2.26 -13.40 16.48
CA ASN A 260 -0.80 -13.29 16.49
C ASN A 260 -0.26 -12.57 15.23
N ILE A 261 -0.71 -12.98 14.04
CA ILE A 261 -0.31 -12.36 12.78
C ILE A 261 -0.79 -10.91 12.70
N LYS A 262 -2.02 -10.62 13.14
CA LYS A 262 -2.55 -9.25 13.21
C LYS A 262 -1.66 -8.31 14.02
N GLU A 263 -1.21 -8.75 15.20
CA GLU A 263 -0.33 -7.94 16.06
C GLU A 263 1.07 -7.78 15.45
N GLN A 264 1.63 -8.83 14.85
CA GLN A 264 2.92 -8.74 14.16
C GLN A 264 2.85 -7.76 12.99
N ASN A 265 1.81 -7.84 12.16
CA ASN A 265 1.59 -6.92 11.05
C ASN A 265 1.48 -5.47 11.51
N ASN A 266 0.73 -5.21 12.59
CA ASN A 266 0.59 -3.87 13.14
C ASN A 266 1.94 -3.31 13.61
N LYS A 267 2.75 -4.12 14.29
CA LYS A 267 4.08 -3.72 14.75
C LYS A 267 4.99 -3.35 13.57
N LEU A 268 5.03 -4.18 12.52
CA LEU A 268 5.84 -3.91 11.32
C LEU A 268 5.36 -2.64 10.59
N ALA A 269 4.04 -2.46 10.46
CA ALA A 269 3.49 -1.29 9.77
C ALA A 269 3.77 0.02 10.51
N LYS A 270 3.82 0.02 11.84
CA LYS A 270 4.19 1.19 12.65
C LYS A 270 5.59 1.72 12.34
N GLU A 271 6.51 0.86 11.92
CA GLU A 271 7.84 1.29 11.46
C GLU A 271 7.79 2.17 10.21
N CYS A 272 6.70 2.08 9.43
CA CYS A 272 6.44 2.90 8.25
C CYS A 272 5.54 4.11 8.55
N SER A 273 5.37 4.50 9.81
CA SER A 273 4.65 5.72 10.17
C SER A 273 5.31 6.96 9.56
N ILE A 274 4.53 8.03 9.39
CA ILE A 274 5.06 9.29 8.84
C ILE A 274 6.15 9.87 9.75
N GLU A 275 6.03 9.73 11.06
CA GLU A 275 6.99 10.21 12.05
C GLU A 275 8.33 9.47 11.90
N ASN A 276 8.30 8.13 11.83
CA ASN A 276 9.49 7.31 11.66
C ASN A 276 10.18 7.59 10.32
N ASN A 277 9.41 7.73 9.25
CA ASN A 277 9.96 8.02 7.94
C ASN A 277 10.53 9.44 7.83
N LEU A 278 9.96 10.42 8.53
CA LEU A 278 10.56 11.76 8.66
C LEU A 278 11.89 11.71 9.42
N LYS A 279 11.96 10.91 10.50
CA LYS A 279 13.19 10.70 11.25
C LYS A 279 14.27 10.08 10.37
N ARG A 280 13.97 8.96 9.67
CA ARG A 280 14.90 8.32 8.72
C ARG A 280 15.38 9.29 7.64
N PHE A 281 14.47 10.07 7.04
CA PHE A 281 14.84 11.08 6.06
C PHE A 281 15.81 12.11 6.62
N ASN A 282 15.56 12.62 7.84
CA ASN A 282 16.44 13.61 8.47
C ASN A 282 17.83 13.04 8.82
N GLU A 283 17.90 11.77 9.22
CA GLU A 283 19.16 11.05 9.44
C GLU A 283 19.97 10.95 8.14
N GLU A 284 19.33 10.57 7.03
CA GLU A 284 19.97 10.45 5.73
C GLU A 284 20.50 11.80 5.21
N ILE A 285 19.74 12.89 5.35
CA ILE A 285 20.20 14.21 4.89
C ILE A 285 21.26 14.82 5.78
N SER A 286 21.40 14.43 7.04
CA SER A 286 22.46 14.93 7.92
C SER A 286 23.85 14.40 7.53
N ASN A 287 23.91 13.34 6.73
CA ASN A 287 25.13 12.73 6.21
C ASN A 287 25.57 13.29 4.83
N ILE A 288 24.87 14.28 4.28
CA ILE A 288 25.13 14.90 2.98
C ILE A 288 25.83 16.26 3.11
#